data_2ee7fcf34f15f34c78a8eccf90438439
#
_entry.id   2ee7fcf34f15f34c78a8eccf90438439
#
_cell.length_a   1.000
_cell.length_b   1.000
_cell.length_c   1.000
_cell.angle_alpha   90.00
_cell.angle_beta   90.00
_cell.angle_gamma   90.00
#
_symmetry.space_group_name_H-M   'P 1'
#
loop_
_entity.id
_entity.type
_entity.pdbx_description
1 polymer ?
#
loop_
_entity_poly.entity_id
_entity_poly.type
_entity_poly.pdbx_seq_one_letter_code
_entity_poly.pdbx_strand_id
1 'polypeptide(L)'
;MNTTTYVRPGEGRHYPMIDGDHIAKAAVHDTGGAFEVFEVIAPAKPMAPPHVSPWAGVLFLLEGQITALVDGTSYDVEPGGLVVVPAGTPATFAVVGESARLLAITSGDGAGRFFADFAGSVPVDQPAEDSMAAILAVTGRHGVALAGG
;
A
#
# COMPACT_ATOMS: atom_id res chain seq x y z
N MET A 1 -8.53 3.19 28.19
CA MET A 1 -7.08 3.35 28.43
C MET A 1 -6.32 2.81 27.24
N ASN A 2 -5.40 3.60 26.72
CA ASN A 2 -4.59 3.17 25.58
C ASN A 2 -3.42 2.33 26.05
N THR A 3 -3.25 1.17 25.43
CA THR A 3 -2.18 0.24 25.77
C THR A 3 -1.09 0.31 24.70
N THR A 4 0.16 0.41 25.12
CA THR A 4 1.29 0.36 24.19
C THR A 4 1.46 -1.05 23.63
N THR A 5 1.70 -1.15 22.34
CA THR A 5 1.91 -2.41 21.63
C THR A 5 3.32 -2.42 21.04
N TYR A 6 4.01 -3.54 21.20
CA TYR A 6 5.28 -3.77 20.49
C TYR A 6 5.09 -4.93 19.53
N VAL A 7 5.37 -4.69 18.24
CA VAL A 7 5.28 -5.70 17.18
C VAL A 7 6.71 -5.99 16.72
N ARG A 8 7.13 -7.24 16.87
CA ARG A 8 8.50 -7.68 16.59
C ARG A 8 8.77 -7.74 15.10
N PRO A 9 10.06 -7.75 14.70
CA PRO A 9 10.39 -8.03 13.30
C PRO A 9 9.73 -9.33 12.83
N GLY A 10 9.14 -9.30 11.64
CA GLY A 10 8.46 -10.45 11.05
C GLY A 10 7.06 -10.73 11.57
N GLU A 11 6.64 -10.09 12.65
CA GLU A 11 5.28 -10.24 13.17
C GLU A 11 4.32 -9.27 12.49
N GLY A 12 3.05 -9.66 12.42
CA GLY A 12 1.98 -8.87 11.84
C GLY A 12 1.14 -9.72 10.92
N ARG A 13 -0.07 -9.24 10.61
CA ARG A 13 -0.95 -9.94 9.68
C ARG A 13 -0.55 -9.60 8.26
N HIS A 14 -0.37 -10.63 7.42
CA HIS A 14 0.02 -10.49 6.03
C HIS A 14 -1.20 -10.33 5.13
N TYR A 15 -1.16 -9.31 4.28
CA TYR A 15 -2.13 -9.10 3.20
C TYR A 15 -1.36 -9.14 1.89
N PRO A 16 -1.20 -10.35 1.27
CA PRO A 16 -0.49 -10.44 0.00
C PRO A 16 -1.32 -9.81 -1.11
N MET A 17 -0.71 -8.86 -1.80
CA MET A 17 -1.33 -8.13 -2.90
C MET A 17 -0.43 -8.17 -4.12
N ILE A 18 -0.96 -7.77 -5.29
CA ILE A 18 -0.22 -7.85 -6.54
C ILE A 18 1.07 -7.01 -6.49
N ASP A 19 1.02 -5.85 -5.84
CA ASP A 19 2.16 -4.93 -5.72
C ASP A 19 3.07 -5.22 -4.54
N GLY A 20 2.79 -6.26 -3.76
CA GLY A 20 3.64 -6.67 -2.67
C GLY A 20 2.85 -7.21 -1.49
N ASP A 21 3.59 -7.74 -0.52
CA ASP A 21 3.01 -8.21 0.73
C ASP A 21 2.91 -7.04 1.70
N HIS A 22 1.70 -6.75 2.16
CA HIS A 22 1.42 -5.68 3.11
C HIS A 22 1.25 -6.30 4.50
N ILE A 23 2.19 -6.05 5.39
CA ILE A 23 2.19 -6.63 6.73
C ILE A 23 1.71 -5.57 7.70
N ALA A 24 0.56 -5.82 8.34
CA ALA A 24 -0.02 -4.88 9.30
C ALA A 24 0.83 -4.85 10.57
N LYS A 25 1.50 -3.73 10.83
CA LYS A 25 2.33 -3.53 12.02
C LYS A 25 1.57 -2.79 13.11
N ALA A 26 0.68 -1.87 12.74
CA ALA A 26 -0.21 -1.20 13.67
C ALA A 26 -1.59 -1.07 13.03
N ALA A 27 -2.59 -1.59 13.69
CA ALA A 27 -3.97 -1.39 13.29
C ALA A 27 -4.51 -0.08 13.87
N VAL A 28 -5.60 0.42 13.30
CA VAL A 28 -6.16 1.71 13.69
C VAL A 28 -6.51 1.77 15.18
N HIS A 29 -6.98 0.67 15.77
CA HIS A 29 -7.30 0.65 17.20
C HIS A 29 -6.06 0.73 18.09
N ASP A 30 -4.89 0.30 17.59
CA ASP A 30 -3.63 0.41 18.34
C ASP A 30 -3.18 1.87 18.48
N THR A 31 -3.62 2.74 17.58
CA THR A 31 -3.24 4.16 17.55
C THR A 31 -4.37 5.08 18.04
N GLY A 32 -5.40 4.52 18.63
CA GLY A 32 -6.53 5.32 19.11
C GLY A 32 -7.40 5.88 17.99
N GLY A 33 -7.45 5.24 16.84
CA GLY A 33 -8.27 5.64 15.71
C GLY A 33 -7.58 6.57 14.71
N ALA A 34 -6.28 6.84 14.88
CA ALA A 34 -5.60 7.88 14.11
C ALA A 34 -5.02 7.39 12.79
N PHE A 35 -4.29 6.29 12.79
CA PHE A 35 -3.57 5.83 11.60
C PHE A 35 -3.26 4.35 11.70
N GLU A 36 -2.83 3.79 10.57
CA GLU A 36 -2.33 2.41 10.46
C GLU A 36 -0.92 2.41 9.89
N VAL A 37 -0.14 1.38 10.21
CA VAL A 37 1.22 1.22 9.70
C VAL A 37 1.36 -0.16 9.08
N PHE A 38 1.87 -0.19 7.85
CA PHE A 38 2.13 -1.44 7.12
C PHE A 38 3.58 -1.48 6.68
N GLU A 39 4.22 -2.63 6.85
CA GLU A 39 5.48 -2.91 6.17
C GLU A 39 5.13 -3.54 4.83
N VAL A 40 5.69 -3.00 3.75
CA VAL A 40 5.43 -3.49 2.40
C VAL A 40 6.71 -4.10 1.86
N ILE A 41 6.64 -5.36 1.46
CA ILE A 41 7.73 -6.05 0.78
C ILE A 41 7.32 -6.20 -0.67
N ALA A 42 7.90 -5.38 -1.54
CA ALA A 42 7.47 -5.25 -2.92
C ALA A 42 8.46 -5.92 -3.87
N PRO A 43 7.98 -6.81 -4.76
CA PRO A 43 8.83 -7.40 -5.81
C PRO A 43 8.99 -6.46 -6.99
N ALA A 44 9.95 -6.79 -7.86
CA ALA A 44 10.07 -6.11 -9.14
C ALA A 44 8.86 -6.42 -10.01
N LYS A 45 8.14 -5.38 -10.40
CA LYS A 45 6.97 -5.49 -11.29
C LYS A 45 6.88 -4.21 -12.13
N PRO A 46 6.27 -4.28 -13.32
CA PRO A 46 5.95 -3.07 -14.06
C PRO A 46 5.09 -2.13 -13.22
N MET A 47 5.24 -0.82 -13.45
CA MET A 47 4.45 0.17 -12.74
C MET A 47 2.97 -0.01 -13.09
N ALA A 48 2.15 -0.19 -12.06
CA ALA A 48 0.70 -0.27 -12.22
C ALA A 48 0.14 1.11 -12.52
N PRO A 49 -1.07 1.20 -13.12
CA PRO A 49 -1.74 2.49 -13.27
C PRO A 49 -1.93 3.16 -11.90
N PRO A 50 -1.80 4.49 -11.84
CA PRO A 50 -2.05 5.20 -10.58
C PRO A 50 -3.46 4.93 -10.06
N HIS A 51 -3.59 4.91 -8.74
CA HIS A 51 -4.90 4.80 -8.09
C HIS A 51 -5.08 5.94 -7.11
N VAL A 52 -6.34 6.24 -6.83
CA VAL A 52 -6.75 7.33 -5.95
C VAL A 52 -7.43 6.71 -4.75
N SER A 53 -6.90 6.99 -3.57
CA SER A 53 -7.46 6.45 -2.31
C SER A 53 -8.11 7.57 -1.50
N PRO A 54 -9.19 7.27 -0.73
CA PRO A 54 -9.84 8.28 0.09
C PRO A 54 -9.08 8.61 1.37
N TRP A 55 -8.01 7.89 1.69
CA TRP A 55 -7.15 8.16 2.85
C TRP A 55 -5.84 8.78 2.39
N ALA A 56 -5.20 9.52 3.30
CA ALA A 56 -3.86 10.02 3.09
C ALA A 56 -2.83 8.98 3.53
N GLY A 57 -1.64 9.02 2.95
CA GLY A 57 -0.57 8.11 3.33
C GLY A 57 0.80 8.68 3.08
N VAL A 58 1.80 8.03 3.69
CA VAL A 58 3.19 8.27 3.38
C VAL A 58 3.85 6.93 3.07
N LEU A 59 4.84 6.97 2.19
CA LEU A 59 5.70 5.83 1.88
C LEU A 59 7.11 6.20 2.33
N PHE A 60 7.66 5.43 3.25
CA PHE A 60 9.03 5.62 3.75
C PHE A 60 9.87 4.42 3.33
N LEU A 61 10.88 4.65 2.50
CA LEU A 61 11.69 3.56 1.94
C LEU A 61 12.75 3.12 2.95
N LEU A 62 12.77 1.82 3.25
CA LEU A 62 13.72 1.21 4.18
C LEU A 62 14.90 0.56 3.45
N GLU A 63 14.61 -0.20 2.40
CA GLU A 63 15.62 -0.92 1.61
C GLU A 63 15.23 -0.93 0.14
N GLY A 64 16.24 -0.98 -0.73
CA GLY A 64 16.04 -1.00 -2.16
C GLY A 64 15.90 0.38 -2.75
N GLN A 65 15.22 0.48 -3.88
CA GLN A 65 14.98 1.73 -4.58
C GLN A 65 13.65 1.65 -5.29
N ILE A 66 12.88 2.73 -5.27
CA ILE A 66 11.60 2.80 -5.98
C ILE A 66 11.54 4.09 -6.81
N THR A 67 10.72 4.05 -7.86
CA THR A 67 10.25 5.23 -8.55
C THR A 67 8.79 5.44 -8.14
N ALA A 68 8.48 6.55 -7.53
CA ALA A 68 7.12 6.91 -7.14
C ALA A 68 6.56 7.92 -8.12
N LEU A 69 5.33 7.70 -8.58
CA LEU A 69 4.61 8.63 -9.44
C LEU A 69 3.42 9.15 -8.65
N VAL A 70 3.44 10.44 -8.31
CA VAL A 70 2.41 11.08 -7.49
C VAL A 70 1.94 12.33 -8.19
N ASP A 71 0.65 12.38 -8.50
CA ASP A 71 0.02 13.51 -9.17
C ASP A 71 0.76 13.93 -10.45
N GLY A 72 1.20 12.94 -11.21
CA GLY A 72 1.90 13.16 -12.49
C GLY A 72 3.39 13.46 -12.36
N THR A 73 3.93 13.58 -11.16
CA THR A 73 5.37 13.83 -10.93
C THR A 73 6.06 12.56 -10.49
N SER A 74 7.20 12.27 -11.10
CA SER A 74 8.01 11.08 -10.82
C SER A 74 9.13 11.43 -9.86
N TYR A 75 9.35 10.57 -8.87
CA TYR A 75 10.39 10.73 -7.85
C TYR A 75 11.21 9.46 -7.76
N ASP A 76 12.53 9.59 -7.84
CA ASP A 76 13.45 8.49 -7.55
C ASP A 76 13.74 8.49 -6.05
N VAL A 77 13.28 7.45 -5.35
CA VAL A 77 13.32 7.41 -3.89
C VAL A 77 14.40 6.43 -3.45
N GLU A 78 15.28 6.92 -2.57
CA GLU A 78 16.37 6.14 -1.96
C GLU A 78 16.02 5.80 -0.51
N PRO A 79 16.71 4.81 0.11
CA PRO A 79 16.47 4.49 1.52
C PRO A 79 16.58 5.72 2.42
N GLY A 80 15.61 5.90 3.29
CA GLY A 80 15.47 7.09 4.13
C GLY A 80 14.62 8.18 3.50
N GLY A 81 14.26 8.05 2.23
CA GLY A 81 13.36 8.99 1.55
C GLY A 81 11.90 8.72 1.90
N LEU A 82 11.10 9.78 1.89
CA LEU A 82 9.68 9.72 2.24
C LEU A 82 8.85 10.45 1.20
N VAL A 83 7.78 9.80 0.75
CA VAL A 83 6.83 10.38 -0.21
C VAL A 83 5.50 10.55 0.49
N VAL A 84 4.93 11.74 0.41
CA VAL A 84 3.60 12.04 0.98
C VAL A 84 2.57 11.96 -0.13
N VAL A 85 1.50 11.21 0.12
CA VAL A 85 0.37 11.06 -0.82
C VAL A 85 -0.87 11.59 -0.13
N PRO A 86 -1.29 12.83 -0.42
CA PRO A 86 -2.55 13.34 0.15
C PRO A 86 -3.75 12.52 -0.31
N ALA A 87 -4.80 12.51 0.50
CA ALA A 87 -6.05 11.84 0.13
C ALA A 87 -6.57 12.40 -1.21
N GLY A 88 -7.08 11.53 -2.06
CA GLY A 88 -7.62 11.92 -3.36
C GLY A 88 -6.57 12.23 -4.43
N THR A 89 -5.32 11.85 -4.20
CA THR A 89 -4.21 12.10 -5.13
C THR A 89 -3.82 10.82 -5.86
N PRO A 90 -3.74 10.84 -7.22
CA PRO A 90 -3.30 9.66 -7.96
C PRO A 90 -1.85 9.30 -7.63
N ALA A 91 -1.60 8.05 -7.31
CA ALA A 91 -0.26 7.59 -6.93
C ALA A 91 -0.04 6.13 -7.29
N THR A 92 1.20 5.81 -7.63
CA THR A 92 1.69 4.45 -7.79
C THR A 92 3.20 4.45 -7.59
N PHE A 93 3.80 3.26 -7.51
CA PHE A 93 5.26 3.14 -7.49
C PHE A 93 5.70 1.87 -8.19
N ALA A 94 6.96 1.84 -8.60
CA ALA A 94 7.60 0.66 -9.15
C ALA A 94 8.95 0.45 -8.46
N VAL A 95 9.30 -0.82 -8.26
CA VAL A 95 10.60 -1.18 -7.68
C VAL A 95 11.68 -1.11 -8.76
N VAL A 96 12.80 -0.49 -8.42
CA VAL A 96 14.01 -0.50 -9.25
C VAL A 96 14.92 -1.58 -8.69
N GLY A 97 15.21 -2.61 -9.51
CA GLY A 97 15.97 -3.78 -9.05
C GLY A 97 15.04 -4.94 -8.71
N GLU A 98 15.44 -5.79 -7.76
CA GLU A 98 14.74 -7.05 -7.48
C GLU A 98 13.60 -6.90 -6.49
N SER A 99 13.79 -6.08 -5.45
CA SER A 99 12.78 -5.89 -4.42
C SER A 99 13.04 -4.61 -3.64
N ALA A 100 12.02 -4.16 -2.93
CA ALA A 100 12.14 -3.04 -2.01
C ALA A 100 11.32 -3.31 -0.76
N ARG A 101 11.72 -2.70 0.36
CA ARG A 101 10.99 -2.77 1.62
C ARG A 101 10.71 -1.36 2.10
N LEU A 102 9.45 -1.08 2.39
CA LEU A 102 9.03 0.27 2.78
C LEU A 102 7.95 0.21 3.86
N LEU A 103 7.76 1.33 4.53
CA LEU A 103 6.62 1.51 5.43
C LEU A 103 5.58 2.37 4.74
N ALA A 104 4.33 1.92 4.83
CA ALA A 104 3.16 2.72 4.45
C ALA A 104 2.42 3.09 5.72
N ILE A 105 2.21 4.38 5.93
CA ILE A 105 1.44 4.88 7.07
C ILE A 105 0.22 5.59 6.49
N THR A 106 -0.98 5.17 6.90
CA THR A 106 -2.22 5.64 6.31
C THR A 106 -3.15 6.19 7.37
N SER A 107 -3.88 7.26 7.04
CA SER A 107 -4.84 7.86 7.96
C SER A 107 -6.12 7.04 8.07
N GLY A 108 -6.69 6.96 9.29
CA GLY A 108 -7.93 6.25 9.54
C GLY A 108 -7.80 4.73 9.40
N ASP A 109 -8.91 4.06 9.09
CA ASP A 109 -8.97 2.59 9.03
C ASP A 109 -9.26 2.04 7.62
N GLY A 110 -9.35 2.90 6.62
CA GLY A 110 -9.79 2.50 5.28
C GLY A 110 -8.79 1.61 4.57
N ALA A 111 -7.49 1.89 4.71
CA ALA A 111 -6.46 1.15 3.99
C ALA A 111 -6.40 -0.31 4.44
N GLY A 112 -6.45 -0.57 5.74
CA GLY A 112 -6.40 -1.93 6.27
C GLY A 112 -7.61 -2.77 5.83
N ARG A 113 -8.80 -2.17 5.83
CA ARG A 113 -10.00 -2.85 5.32
C ARG A 113 -9.87 -3.15 3.83
N PHE A 114 -9.34 -2.21 3.06
CA PHE A 114 -9.10 -2.40 1.63
C PHE A 114 -8.09 -3.52 1.37
N PHE A 115 -6.96 -3.52 2.07
CA PHE A 115 -5.92 -4.55 1.89
C PHE A 115 -6.45 -5.94 2.26
N ALA A 116 -7.22 -6.05 3.33
CA ALA A 116 -7.81 -7.33 3.74
C ALA A 116 -8.79 -7.87 2.69
N ASP A 117 -9.65 -7.01 2.17
CA ASP A 117 -10.60 -7.39 1.13
C ASP A 117 -9.89 -7.75 -0.18
N PHE A 118 -8.91 -6.95 -0.58
CA PHE A 118 -8.16 -7.20 -1.80
C PHE A 118 -7.41 -8.54 -1.71
N ALA A 119 -6.70 -8.77 -0.61
CA ALA A 119 -5.95 -10.01 -0.41
C ALA A 119 -6.86 -11.24 -0.40
N GLY A 120 -8.07 -11.10 0.13
CA GLY A 120 -9.04 -12.20 0.17
C GLY A 120 -9.80 -12.42 -1.12
N SER A 121 -9.80 -11.47 -2.04
CA SER A 121 -10.64 -11.50 -3.26
C SER A 121 -9.83 -11.61 -4.55
N VAL A 122 -8.57 -11.20 -4.57
CA VAL A 122 -7.75 -11.13 -5.79
C VAL A 122 -6.53 -12.03 -5.63
N PRO A 123 -6.41 -13.12 -6.44
CA PRO A 123 -5.23 -14.00 -6.36
C PRO A 123 -3.96 -13.26 -6.79
N VAL A 124 -2.85 -13.50 -6.07
CA VAL A 124 -1.55 -12.91 -6.43
C VAL A 124 -0.76 -13.75 -7.42
N ASP A 125 -1.15 -15.00 -7.63
CA ASP A 125 -0.49 -15.96 -8.52
C ASP A 125 -1.06 -15.98 -9.93
N GLN A 126 -1.94 -15.04 -10.26
CA GLN A 126 -2.57 -14.91 -11.59
C GLN A 126 -2.28 -13.51 -12.15
N PRO A 127 -2.25 -13.37 -13.50
CA PRO A 127 -2.14 -12.05 -14.11
C PRO A 127 -3.29 -11.14 -13.68
N ALA A 128 -3.00 -9.85 -13.52
CA ALA A 128 -4.01 -8.88 -13.06
C ALA A 128 -5.20 -8.82 -14.02
N GLU A 129 -4.97 -8.95 -15.33
CA GLU A 129 -6.05 -8.93 -16.32
C GLU A 129 -7.06 -10.06 -16.14
N ASP A 130 -6.64 -11.20 -15.58
CA ASP A 130 -7.54 -12.32 -15.30
C ASP A 130 -8.42 -12.09 -14.10
N SER A 131 -8.06 -11.11 -13.26
CA SER A 131 -8.79 -10.78 -12.03
C SER A 131 -9.41 -9.39 -12.08
N MET A 132 -9.47 -8.77 -13.26
CA MET A 132 -9.90 -7.37 -13.38
C MET A 132 -11.28 -7.11 -12.79
N ALA A 133 -12.23 -8.05 -12.99
CA ALA A 133 -13.57 -7.90 -12.43
C ALA A 133 -13.53 -7.88 -10.89
N ALA A 134 -12.73 -8.77 -10.28
CA ALA A 134 -12.57 -8.79 -8.83
C ALA A 134 -11.86 -7.52 -8.32
N ILE A 135 -10.85 -7.05 -9.03
CA ILE A 135 -10.12 -5.83 -8.68
C ILE A 135 -11.07 -4.64 -8.69
N LEU A 136 -11.87 -4.48 -9.74
CA LEU A 136 -12.83 -3.38 -9.84
C LEU A 136 -13.90 -3.45 -8.77
N ALA A 137 -14.35 -4.66 -8.41
CA ALA A 137 -15.32 -4.82 -7.33
C ALA A 137 -14.76 -4.40 -5.99
N VAL A 138 -13.52 -4.82 -5.68
CA VAL A 138 -12.87 -4.45 -4.40
C VAL A 138 -12.60 -2.95 -4.35
N THR A 139 -12.01 -2.38 -5.39
CA THR A 139 -11.72 -0.94 -5.41
C THR A 139 -13.00 -0.13 -5.25
N GLY A 140 -14.07 -0.52 -5.94
CA GLY A 140 -15.36 0.15 -5.82
C GLY A 140 -15.95 0.12 -4.42
N ARG A 141 -15.80 -1.02 -3.70
CA ARG A 141 -16.32 -1.15 -2.33
C ARG A 141 -15.60 -0.22 -1.34
N HIS A 142 -14.36 0.15 -1.61
CA HIS A 142 -13.54 0.93 -0.69
C HIS A 142 -13.30 2.37 -1.17
N GLY A 143 -13.96 2.78 -2.23
CA GLY A 143 -13.81 4.14 -2.74
C GLY A 143 -12.45 4.41 -3.38
N VAL A 144 -11.75 3.37 -3.81
CA VAL A 144 -10.47 3.47 -4.53
C VAL A 144 -10.79 3.53 -6.02
N ALA A 145 -10.22 4.50 -6.72
CA ALA A 145 -10.41 4.65 -8.16
C ALA A 145 -9.09 4.42 -8.89
N LEU A 146 -9.16 3.82 -10.08
CA LEU A 146 -8.00 3.72 -10.95
C LEU A 146 -7.94 4.96 -11.83
N ALA A 147 -6.81 5.67 -11.79
CA ALA A 147 -6.61 6.88 -12.58
C ALA A 147 -6.14 6.51 -13.97
N GLY A 148 -6.57 7.28 -14.98
CA GLY A 148 -6.15 7.07 -16.37
C GLY A 148 -6.80 5.87 -17.03
N GLY A 149 -7.84 5.33 -16.42
CA GLY A 149 -8.57 4.20 -16.97
C GLY A 149 -9.55 4.64 -18.03
#